data_d17068834041b351acf70fe1ae7dfe58
#
_entry.id   d17068834041b351acf70fe1ae7dfe58
#
_cell.length_a   1.000
_cell.length_b   1.000
_cell.length_c   1.000
_cell.angle_alpha   90.00
_cell.angle_beta   90.00
_cell.angle_gamma   90.00
#
_symmetry.space_group_name_H-M   'P 1'
#
loop_
_entity.id
_entity.type
_entity.pdbx_description
1 polymer ?
#
loop_
_entity_poly.entity_id
_entity_poly.type
_entity_poly.pdbx_seq_one_letter_code
_entity_poly.pdbx_strand_id
1 'polypeptide(L)'
;MTKVVKDSTVTQKEDPIKNRNNESSGEVIKPVSYVDNAVSGSVSVSSVKKSGDDIVYTVKSRKAKDFTEKQIAGCVKGSVLVQENEQENKYTGYIYETGMVEVTGGSEKVVTTFLMKNDSKNDETKETSENIRTLSNIEETSQSESESSTESKKVSYIVMEVEAQIEYIYADGWQNIKGKNYYFEDSNAVTGWKNIDGVQYYFNEDGSLGSSLVIDVSRYNGSIDWDSVKASGINYAMIRVGYRGYETANLVLDNRFHENMSQAIAAGVKVGAYIVTQAVNTTEAVEEASFIVSACSGYNISLPLAIDVESAGNGSGRGDKILSSQRTAVVNAFAQTVNNCGYSAVVYANKDWMNNRMYAGNISCSVWLAQYRSQCTYTGHFSMWQFTDKARVNGISGYVDMSVWKH
;
A
#
# COMPACT_ATOMS: atom_id res chain seq x y z
N MET A 1 -15.44 -40.29 -6.02
CA MET A 1 -14.16 -39.62 -6.45
C MET A 1 -14.39 -38.93 -7.77
N THR A 2 -14.33 -37.61 -7.81
CA THR A 2 -14.46 -36.84 -9.05
C THR A 2 -13.22 -37.07 -9.90
N LYS A 3 -13.40 -37.46 -11.17
CA LYS A 3 -12.28 -37.76 -12.07
C LYS A 3 -11.60 -36.44 -12.49
N VAL A 4 -10.34 -36.28 -12.11
CA VAL A 4 -9.49 -35.17 -12.58
C VAL A 4 -8.84 -35.59 -13.90
N VAL A 5 -9.04 -34.82 -14.95
CA VAL A 5 -8.48 -35.07 -16.29
C VAL A 5 -7.50 -33.95 -16.61
N LYS A 6 -6.35 -34.30 -17.20
CA LYS A 6 -5.43 -33.30 -17.76
C LYS A 6 -6.01 -32.71 -19.04
N ASP A 7 -5.89 -31.41 -19.20
CA ASP A 7 -6.49 -30.61 -20.30
C ASP A 7 -6.08 -31.06 -21.72
N SER A 8 -4.98 -31.80 -21.86
CA SER A 8 -4.52 -32.31 -23.18
C SER A 8 -5.47 -33.29 -23.88
N THR A 9 -6.48 -33.81 -23.16
CA THR A 9 -7.44 -34.80 -23.68
C THR A 9 -8.86 -34.24 -23.85
N VAL A 10 -9.11 -32.99 -23.40
CA VAL A 10 -10.43 -32.34 -23.43
C VAL A 10 -10.54 -31.52 -24.71
N THR A 11 -11.58 -31.79 -25.50
CA THR A 11 -11.86 -30.97 -26.68
C THR A 11 -12.19 -29.55 -26.27
N GLN A 12 -11.67 -28.57 -27.01
CA GLN A 12 -11.79 -27.13 -26.74
C GLN A 12 -13.24 -26.62 -26.50
N LYS A 13 -14.26 -27.43 -26.69
CA LYS A 13 -15.68 -27.08 -26.54
C LYS A 13 -16.14 -26.96 -25.07
N GLU A 14 -15.44 -27.56 -24.14
CA GLU A 14 -15.89 -27.62 -22.74
C GLU A 14 -15.30 -26.52 -21.81
N ASP A 15 -14.30 -25.77 -22.30
CA ASP A 15 -13.76 -24.66 -21.54
C ASP A 15 -14.71 -23.45 -21.60
N PRO A 16 -15.26 -23.00 -20.48
CA PRO A 16 -16.29 -21.97 -20.44
C PRO A 16 -15.85 -20.58 -20.92
N ILE A 17 -14.54 -20.30 -20.94
CA ILE A 17 -13.99 -18.93 -21.20
C ILE A 17 -13.47 -18.76 -22.64
N LYS A 18 -13.86 -19.56 -23.61
CA LYS A 18 -13.21 -19.64 -24.92
C LYS A 18 -13.39 -18.45 -25.89
N ASN A 19 -14.31 -17.54 -25.68
CA ASN A 19 -14.70 -16.56 -26.72
C ASN A 19 -14.32 -15.12 -26.37
N ARG A 20 -13.05 -14.84 -26.09
CA ARG A 20 -12.55 -13.46 -26.11
C ARG A 20 -11.80 -13.25 -27.42
N ASN A 21 -12.45 -12.55 -28.38
CA ASN A 21 -11.88 -12.29 -29.68
C ASN A 21 -10.61 -11.46 -29.59
N ASN A 22 -9.50 -12.00 -30.07
CA ASN A 22 -8.24 -11.31 -30.28
C ASN A 22 -8.33 -10.38 -31.51
N GLU A 23 -9.08 -9.30 -31.44
CA GLU A 23 -9.02 -8.25 -32.46
C GLU A 23 -7.85 -7.29 -32.15
N SER A 24 -7.04 -7.01 -33.18
CA SER A 24 -5.71 -6.42 -33.09
C SER A 24 -5.66 -4.87 -32.94
N SER A 25 -6.77 -4.19 -32.65
CA SER A 25 -6.86 -2.72 -32.68
C SER A 25 -7.23 -2.10 -31.34
N GLY A 26 -6.48 -2.38 -30.28
CA GLY A 26 -6.65 -1.73 -28.99
C GLY A 26 -5.44 -0.88 -28.62
N GLU A 27 -5.72 0.22 -27.98
CA GLU A 27 -4.70 1.09 -27.40
C GLU A 27 -3.87 0.33 -26.36
N VAL A 28 -2.54 0.47 -26.38
CA VAL A 28 -1.66 -0.20 -25.44
C VAL A 28 -1.82 0.48 -24.09
N ILE A 29 -2.51 -0.18 -23.17
CA ILE A 29 -2.52 0.24 -21.77
C ILE A 29 -1.16 -0.12 -21.18
N LYS A 30 -0.32 0.89 -20.94
CA LYS A 30 0.98 0.73 -20.28
C LYS A 30 0.78 1.12 -18.82
N PRO A 31 0.85 0.16 -17.88
CA PRO A 31 0.91 0.52 -16.47
C PRO A 31 2.14 1.40 -16.25
N VAL A 32 1.97 2.46 -15.48
CA VAL A 32 3.11 3.31 -15.10
C VAL A 32 3.97 2.52 -14.13
N SER A 33 5.26 2.37 -14.45
CA SER A 33 6.24 1.84 -13.52
C SER A 33 6.57 2.92 -12.50
N TYR A 34 6.04 2.82 -11.28
CA TYR A 34 6.29 3.81 -10.22
C TYR A 34 7.67 3.66 -9.59
N VAL A 35 8.29 2.49 -9.76
CA VAL A 35 9.47 2.11 -8.96
C VAL A 35 10.70 2.92 -9.37
N ASP A 36 10.79 3.37 -10.62
CA ASP A 36 11.98 4.02 -11.15
C ASP A 36 11.80 5.51 -11.51
N ASN A 37 10.56 6.02 -11.48
CA ASN A 37 10.31 7.43 -11.72
C ASN A 37 10.08 8.16 -10.38
N ALA A 38 11.13 8.21 -9.56
CA ALA A 38 11.28 9.37 -8.70
C ALA A 38 11.44 10.57 -9.64
N VAL A 39 10.32 11.07 -10.13
CA VAL A 39 10.33 12.37 -10.77
C VAL A 39 10.75 13.32 -9.66
N SER A 40 11.99 13.78 -9.72
CA SER A 40 12.41 14.96 -9.00
C SER A 40 11.62 16.14 -9.58
N GLY A 41 10.32 16.12 -9.34
CA GLY A 41 9.46 17.25 -9.62
C GLY A 41 9.96 18.41 -8.79
N SER A 42 10.02 19.57 -9.36
CA SER A 42 10.35 20.79 -8.67
C SER A 42 9.35 20.99 -7.54
N VAL A 43 9.72 20.55 -6.32
CA VAL A 43 8.96 20.85 -5.13
C VAL A 43 9.19 22.31 -4.83
N SER A 44 8.17 23.15 -5.01
CA SER A 44 8.21 24.50 -4.51
C SER A 44 7.50 24.58 -3.17
N VAL A 45 8.15 25.18 -2.18
CA VAL A 45 7.54 25.45 -0.88
C VAL A 45 6.57 26.63 -1.06
N SER A 46 5.26 26.41 -0.91
CA SER A 46 4.24 27.43 -1.22
C SER A 46 3.85 28.30 -0.05
N SER A 47 3.82 27.77 1.14
CA SER A 47 3.47 28.53 2.31
C SER A 47 4.22 28.05 3.54
N VAL A 48 5.37 28.61 3.70
CA VAL A 48 5.94 28.79 5.03
C VAL A 48 5.72 30.23 5.34
N LYS A 49 5.27 30.56 6.53
CA LYS A 49 5.39 31.92 6.98
C LYS A 49 6.87 32.21 7.03
N LYS A 50 7.36 32.95 6.03
CA LYS A 50 8.77 33.30 5.87
C LYS A 50 8.95 34.79 6.16
N SER A 51 9.99 35.11 6.89
CA SER A 51 10.55 36.44 6.95
C SER A 51 11.93 36.37 6.30
N GLY A 52 12.03 36.85 5.06
CA GLY A 52 13.21 36.63 4.23
C GLY A 52 13.39 35.14 3.90
N ASP A 53 14.58 34.58 4.16
CA ASP A 53 14.88 33.15 3.98
C ASP A 53 14.60 32.30 5.22
N ASP A 54 14.28 32.90 6.36
CA ASP A 54 14.04 32.21 7.63
C ASP A 54 12.59 31.69 7.71
N ILE A 55 12.43 30.44 8.18
CA ILE A 55 11.13 29.83 8.51
C ILE A 55 10.63 30.44 9.82
N VAL A 56 9.38 30.90 9.83
CA VAL A 56 8.74 31.47 11.02
C VAL A 56 7.96 30.37 11.75
N TYR A 57 8.35 30.11 12.98
CA TYR A 57 7.75 29.11 13.85
C TYR A 57 6.73 29.73 14.81
N THR A 58 5.85 28.89 15.36
CA THR A 58 4.99 29.24 16.51
C THR A 58 5.40 28.43 17.73
N VAL A 59 5.31 29.02 18.93
CA VAL A 59 5.64 28.32 20.19
C VAL A 59 4.52 27.38 20.59
N LYS A 60 4.86 26.10 20.85
CA LYS A 60 3.94 25.11 21.44
C LYS A 60 4.10 25.00 22.95
N SER A 61 5.32 24.99 23.41
CA SER A 61 5.62 24.90 24.81
C SER A 61 6.94 25.58 25.15
N ARG A 62 7.05 26.04 26.40
CA ARG A 62 8.27 26.66 26.96
C ARG A 62 8.45 26.20 28.40
N LYS A 63 9.58 25.52 28.70
CA LYS A 63 9.86 24.99 30.04
C LYS A 63 11.34 25.14 30.40
N ALA A 64 11.66 25.49 31.63
CA ALA A 64 13.03 25.43 32.10
C ALA A 64 13.46 24.00 32.44
N LYS A 65 14.65 23.59 32.02
CA LYS A 65 15.22 22.28 32.31
C LYS A 65 16.75 22.37 32.37
N ASP A 66 17.34 21.59 33.26
CA ASP A 66 18.78 21.51 33.41
C ASP A 66 19.39 20.43 32.52
N PHE A 67 20.49 20.77 31.87
CA PHE A 67 21.24 19.89 31.01
C PHE A 67 22.70 19.85 31.42
N THR A 68 23.34 18.72 31.22
CA THR A 68 24.80 18.58 31.36
C THR A 68 25.49 19.05 30.09
N GLU A 69 26.75 19.46 30.20
CA GLU A 69 27.56 19.81 29.01
C GLU A 69 27.60 18.68 27.98
N LYS A 70 27.64 17.43 28.41
CA LYS A 70 27.62 16.24 27.53
C LYS A 70 26.34 16.13 26.72
N GLN A 71 25.17 16.47 27.30
CA GLN A 71 23.89 16.46 26.58
C GLN A 71 23.79 17.55 25.52
N ILE A 72 24.44 18.70 25.76
CA ILE A 72 24.44 19.84 24.84
C ILE A 72 25.52 19.67 23.74
N ALA A 73 26.60 18.96 24.03
CA ALA A 73 27.73 18.80 23.08
C ALA A 73 27.31 18.16 21.71
N GLY A 74 26.20 17.41 21.69
CA GLY A 74 25.63 16.83 20.46
C GLY A 74 24.65 17.73 19.71
N CYS A 75 24.31 18.90 20.27
CA CYS A 75 23.30 19.78 19.67
C CYS A 75 23.93 20.75 18.66
N VAL A 76 23.16 21.08 17.61
CA VAL A 76 23.58 22.03 16.59
C VAL A 76 23.27 23.46 17.05
N LYS A 77 24.29 24.34 17.02
CA LYS A 77 24.07 25.77 17.23
C LYS A 77 23.28 26.34 16.06
N GLY A 78 22.25 27.15 16.39
CA GLY A 78 21.39 27.74 15.37
C GLY A 78 20.51 28.85 15.94
N SER A 79 19.66 29.35 15.07
CA SER A 79 18.63 30.33 15.43
C SER A 79 17.29 29.85 14.90
N VAL A 80 16.23 30.21 15.62
CA VAL A 80 14.84 30.06 15.18
C VAL A 80 14.14 31.41 15.20
N LEU A 81 13.37 31.70 14.17
CA LEU A 81 12.51 32.88 14.11
C LEU A 81 11.12 32.46 14.56
N VAL A 82 10.60 33.07 15.58
CA VAL A 82 9.33 32.69 16.21
C VAL A 82 8.39 33.87 16.22
N GLN A 83 7.15 33.64 15.79
CA GLN A 83 6.09 34.62 15.95
C GLN A 83 5.40 34.49 17.30
N GLU A 84 5.45 35.54 18.09
CA GLU A 84 4.78 35.67 19.39
C GLU A 84 4.08 37.03 19.46
N ASN A 85 2.80 37.05 19.81
CA ASN A 85 2.04 38.32 20.01
C ASN A 85 2.20 39.32 18.81
N GLU A 86 2.07 38.83 17.59
CA GLU A 86 2.22 39.60 16.33
C GLU A 86 3.63 40.13 16.04
N GLN A 87 4.62 39.79 16.86
CA GLN A 87 6.02 40.16 16.65
C GLN A 87 6.87 38.93 16.33
N GLU A 88 7.86 39.13 15.46
CA GLU A 88 8.85 38.11 15.12
C GLU A 88 10.09 38.30 15.99
N ASN A 89 10.43 37.25 16.75
CA ASN A 89 11.58 37.22 17.64
C ASN A 89 12.57 36.17 17.16
N LYS A 90 13.83 36.57 16.97
CA LYS A 90 14.90 35.64 16.62
C LYS A 90 15.61 35.16 17.87
N TYR A 91 15.51 33.86 18.16
CA TYR A 91 16.16 33.22 19.27
C TYR A 91 17.40 32.45 18.81
N THR A 92 18.51 32.63 19.50
CA THR A 92 19.77 31.95 19.25
C THR A 92 20.07 30.96 20.35
N GLY A 93 20.49 29.75 20.00
CA GLY A 93 20.71 28.68 20.98
C GLY A 93 21.15 27.37 20.30
N TYR A 94 20.53 26.28 20.72
CA TYR A 94 20.85 24.95 20.22
C TYR A 94 19.58 24.25 19.71
N ILE A 95 19.67 23.62 18.56
CA ILE A 95 18.65 22.68 18.05
C ILE A 95 18.96 21.32 18.68
N TYR A 96 18.06 20.88 19.57
CA TYR A 96 18.20 19.61 20.29
C TYR A 96 17.65 18.46 19.46
N GLU A 97 16.47 18.64 18.90
CA GLU A 97 15.79 17.65 18.07
C GLU A 97 14.88 18.35 17.06
N THR A 98 14.83 17.81 15.84
CA THR A 98 13.87 18.24 14.83
C THR A 98 13.11 17.00 14.38
N GLY A 99 11.80 17.00 14.62
CA GLY A 99 10.88 15.97 14.14
C GLY A 99 10.02 16.52 13.03
N MET A 100 9.79 15.73 11.99
CA MET A 100 8.78 16.01 10.98
C MET A 100 7.57 15.12 11.24
N VAL A 101 6.40 15.75 11.35
CA VAL A 101 5.12 15.05 11.43
C VAL A 101 4.47 15.19 10.07
N GLU A 102 4.30 14.07 9.36
CA GLU A 102 3.62 14.07 8.07
C GLU A 102 2.16 14.47 8.26
N VAL A 103 1.72 15.49 7.51
CA VAL A 103 0.33 15.93 7.47
C VAL A 103 -0.20 15.67 6.06
N THR A 104 -1.41 15.15 5.94
CA THR A 104 -2.08 14.83 4.69
C THR A 104 -2.10 15.98 3.69
N GLY A 105 -1.99 15.68 2.39
CA GLY A 105 -2.23 16.65 1.33
C GLY A 105 -1.04 17.51 0.92
N GLY A 106 0.21 17.04 1.12
CA GLY A 106 1.40 17.78 0.68
C GLY A 106 1.89 18.83 1.65
N SER A 107 1.32 18.91 2.87
CA SER A 107 1.83 19.76 3.95
C SER A 107 2.57 18.93 5.00
N GLU A 108 3.64 19.47 5.52
CA GLU A 108 4.41 18.89 6.62
C GLU A 108 4.43 19.82 7.81
N LYS A 109 4.32 19.20 8.98
CA LYS A 109 4.51 19.89 10.25
C LYS A 109 5.91 19.62 10.75
N VAL A 110 6.72 20.65 10.89
CA VAL A 110 8.06 20.56 11.46
C VAL A 110 7.99 21.03 12.91
N VAL A 111 8.36 20.13 13.81
CA VAL A 111 8.47 20.42 15.26
C VAL A 111 9.95 20.42 15.62
N THR A 112 10.42 21.51 16.19
CA THR A 112 11.81 21.65 16.61
C THR A 112 11.87 21.91 18.12
N THR A 113 12.64 21.12 18.83
CA THR A 113 13.00 21.37 20.22
C THR A 113 14.25 22.24 20.25
N PHE A 114 14.10 23.48 20.70
CA PHE A 114 15.12 24.48 20.74
C PHE A 114 15.50 24.85 22.19
N LEU A 115 16.79 24.96 22.45
CA LEU A 115 17.32 25.24 23.78
C LEU A 115 17.95 26.63 23.80
N MET A 116 17.47 27.50 24.70
CA MET A 116 18.08 28.79 24.99
C MET A 116 18.69 28.75 26.37
N LYS A 117 19.87 29.34 26.54
CA LYS A 117 20.46 29.47 27.88
C LYS A 117 19.57 30.30 28.78
N ASN A 118 19.28 29.79 29.95
CA ASN A 118 18.46 30.53 30.94
C ASN A 118 19.35 31.43 31.79
N ASP A 119 19.55 32.66 31.32
CA ASP A 119 20.42 33.63 32.02
C ASP A 119 19.81 34.13 33.35
N SER A 120 18.50 33.92 33.59
CA SER A 120 17.81 34.34 34.79
C SER A 120 18.25 33.63 36.08
N LYS A 121 18.94 32.48 35.96
CA LYS A 121 19.48 31.72 37.12
C LYS A 121 20.97 32.00 37.43
N ASN A 122 21.64 32.81 36.60
CA ASN A 122 23.07 33.09 36.80
C ASN A 122 23.35 34.41 37.56
N ASP A 123 22.31 35.15 38.01
CA ASP A 123 22.49 36.42 38.71
C ASP A 123 22.50 36.30 40.24
N GLU A 124 22.44 35.09 40.80
CA GLU A 124 22.52 34.91 42.27
C GLU A 124 23.95 34.72 42.81
N THR A 125 24.99 35.07 42.04
CA THR A 125 26.38 35.05 42.56
C THR A 125 27.12 36.36 42.30
N LYS A 126 26.43 37.49 42.46
CA LYS A 126 27.09 38.81 42.60
C LYS A 126 26.44 39.62 43.70
N GLU A 127 26.66 39.18 44.92
CA GLU A 127 26.69 40.06 46.10
C GLU A 127 27.36 39.27 47.23
N THR A 128 28.55 39.60 47.49
CA THR A 128 29.27 39.72 48.77
C THR A 128 30.76 39.40 48.62
N SER A 129 31.49 40.37 48.18
CA SER A 129 32.92 40.39 48.47
C SER A 129 33.36 41.82 48.90
N GLU A 130 33.00 42.17 50.11
CA GLU A 130 33.79 43.18 50.88
C GLU A 130 33.80 42.73 52.29
N ASN A 131 35.06 42.75 52.84
CA ASN A 131 35.49 42.61 54.23
C ASN A 131 35.59 41.18 54.77
N ILE A 132 36.78 40.66 54.98
CA ILE A 132 37.64 40.90 56.10
C ILE A 132 38.92 40.08 55.93
N ARG A 133 40.01 40.79 56.18
CA ARG A 133 41.39 40.28 56.34
C ARG A 133 41.53 39.40 57.62
N THR A 134 42.53 38.54 57.53
CA THR A 134 43.57 38.18 58.49
C THR A 134 43.53 36.80 59.10
N LEU A 135 44.70 36.20 58.94
CA LEU A 135 45.51 35.40 59.86
C LEU A 135 45.44 33.86 59.79
N SER A 136 46.52 33.39 59.25
CA SER A 136 47.55 32.50 59.80
C SER A 136 47.28 31.01 60.03
N ASN A 137 48.12 30.27 59.33
CA ASN A 137 48.95 29.12 59.75
C ASN A 137 48.33 27.91 60.46
N ILE A 138 48.58 26.79 59.92
CA ILE A 138 49.44 25.68 60.40
C ILE A 138 48.91 24.32 59.96
N GLU A 139 49.80 23.66 59.28
CA GLU A 139 50.20 22.25 59.24
C GLU A 139 49.19 21.07 59.14
N GLU A 140 49.46 20.34 58.10
CA GLU A 140 49.87 18.91 57.99
C GLU A 140 48.86 17.80 58.22
N THR A 141 48.88 16.98 57.15
CA THR A 141 48.76 15.50 57.00
C THR A 141 47.44 14.84 57.34
N SER A 142 46.87 14.29 56.33
CA SER A 142 46.84 12.82 56.08
C SER A 142 45.99 12.46 54.86
N GLN A 143 46.52 11.52 54.11
CA GLN A 143 45.93 10.85 52.97
C GLN A 143 44.58 10.23 53.35
N SER A 144 43.59 10.51 52.55
CA SER A 144 42.52 9.55 52.27
C SER A 144 42.05 9.78 50.83
N GLU A 145 42.22 8.76 50.04
CA GLU A 145 41.65 8.65 48.71
C GLU A 145 40.16 8.90 48.80
N SER A 146 39.68 10.01 48.25
CA SER A 146 38.27 10.21 47.97
C SER A 146 38.07 10.15 46.46
N GLU A 147 37.36 9.15 46.01
CA GLU A 147 36.78 9.08 44.68
C GLU A 147 36.12 10.43 44.37
N SER A 148 36.74 11.15 43.43
CA SER A 148 36.17 12.35 42.85
C SER A 148 35.00 11.94 41.98
N SER A 149 33.80 11.94 42.52
CA SER A 149 32.57 12.03 41.72
C SER A 149 32.56 13.42 41.07
N THR A 150 33.01 13.51 39.83
CA THR A 150 32.81 14.68 39.00
C THR A 150 31.29 14.80 38.75
N GLU A 151 30.61 15.51 39.63
CA GLU A 151 29.26 16.02 39.32
C GLU A 151 29.38 16.86 38.06
N SER A 152 28.85 16.35 36.95
CA SER A 152 28.81 17.07 35.67
C SER A 152 27.98 18.34 35.90
N LYS A 153 28.61 19.50 35.76
CA LYS A 153 27.99 20.81 35.94
C LYS A 153 26.73 20.90 35.07
N LYS A 154 25.59 21.09 35.74
CA LYS A 154 24.31 21.30 35.08
C LYS A 154 24.09 22.78 34.77
N VAL A 155 23.62 23.08 33.57
CA VAL A 155 23.28 24.43 33.14
C VAL A 155 21.80 24.47 32.81
N SER A 156 21.13 25.51 33.29
CA SER A 156 19.69 25.70 33.03
C SER A 156 19.46 26.25 31.62
N TYR A 157 18.55 25.61 30.92
CA TYR A 157 18.08 26.04 29.60
C TYR A 157 16.57 26.21 29.61
N ILE A 158 16.09 27.14 28.79
CA ILE A 158 14.69 27.20 28.42
C ILE A 158 14.54 26.26 27.20
N VAL A 159 13.77 25.19 27.39
CA VAL A 159 13.38 24.28 26.32
C VAL A 159 12.14 24.87 25.67
N MET A 160 12.25 25.22 24.40
CA MET A 160 11.16 25.73 23.60
C MET A 160 10.84 24.73 22.48
N GLU A 161 9.62 24.21 22.47
CA GLU A 161 9.09 23.42 21.38
C GLU A 161 8.40 24.36 20.42
N VAL A 162 8.88 24.43 19.19
CA VAL A 162 8.37 25.32 18.16
C VAL A 162 7.91 24.51 16.95
N GLU A 163 6.87 25.00 16.28
CA GLU A 163 6.22 24.33 15.17
C GLU A 163 6.09 25.28 13.97
N ALA A 164 6.43 24.76 12.79
CA ALA A 164 6.11 25.40 11.52
C ALA A 164 5.35 24.45 10.62
N GLN A 165 4.40 24.95 9.89
CA GLN A 165 3.71 24.22 8.83
C GLN A 165 4.35 24.57 7.48
N ILE A 166 4.81 23.55 6.76
CA ILE A 166 5.43 23.67 5.45
C ILE A 166 4.45 23.08 4.44
N GLU A 167 4.02 23.88 3.49
CA GLU A 167 3.22 23.40 2.37
C GLU A 167 4.10 23.27 1.12
N TYR A 168 4.00 22.10 0.50
CA TYR A 168 4.70 21.79 -0.73
C TYR A 168 3.74 21.85 -1.91
N ILE A 169 4.15 22.51 -3.00
CA ILE A 169 3.47 22.39 -4.28
C ILE A 169 4.20 21.32 -5.08
N TYR A 170 3.50 20.26 -5.38
CA TYR A 170 3.97 19.21 -6.26
C TYR A 170 3.50 19.49 -7.70
N ALA A 171 4.35 19.18 -8.66
CA ALA A 171 3.95 19.19 -10.05
C ALA A 171 2.86 18.14 -10.31
N ASP A 172 1.95 18.43 -11.24
CA ASP A 172 0.92 17.49 -11.65
C ASP A 172 1.52 16.18 -12.20
N GLY A 173 0.76 15.11 -12.08
CA GLY A 173 1.17 13.77 -12.46
C GLY A 173 1.68 12.92 -11.28
N TRP A 174 2.40 11.86 -11.63
CA TRP A 174 2.92 10.92 -10.64
C TRP A 174 4.09 11.48 -9.85
N GLN A 175 4.01 11.36 -8.52
CA GLN A 175 5.05 11.78 -7.58
C GLN A 175 5.33 10.66 -6.58
N ASN A 176 6.62 10.42 -6.28
CA ASN A 176 7.02 9.56 -5.17
C ASN A 176 7.47 10.44 -4.00
N ILE A 177 6.74 10.38 -2.89
CA ILE A 177 7.01 11.18 -1.70
C ILE A 177 7.27 10.22 -0.56
N LYS A 178 8.49 10.20 -0.05
CA LYS A 178 8.90 9.32 1.06
C LYS A 178 8.57 7.84 0.84
N GLY A 179 8.71 7.37 -0.40
CA GLY A 179 8.46 5.97 -0.76
C GLY A 179 6.98 5.61 -1.00
N LYS A 180 6.06 6.56 -0.88
CA LYS A 180 4.66 6.41 -1.28
C LYS A 180 4.41 7.11 -2.61
N ASN A 181 3.59 6.51 -3.46
CA ASN A 181 3.20 7.07 -4.75
C ASN A 181 1.91 7.88 -4.61
N TYR A 182 1.87 9.02 -5.29
CA TYR A 182 0.76 9.96 -5.37
C TYR A 182 0.54 10.36 -6.82
N TYR A 183 -0.66 10.82 -7.14
CA TYR A 183 -0.94 11.48 -8.40
C TYR A 183 -1.55 12.84 -8.12
N PHE A 184 -0.98 13.89 -8.68
CA PHE A 184 -1.42 15.27 -8.47
C PHE A 184 -2.13 15.80 -9.70
N GLU A 185 -3.20 16.56 -9.46
CA GLU A 185 -3.92 17.36 -10.46
C GLU A 185 -4.19 18.73 -9.85
N ASP A 186 -3.87 19.79 -10.58
CA ASP A 186 -3.97 21.18 -10.10
C ASP A 186 -3.27 21.35 -8.73
N SER A 187 -2.10 20.72 -8.57
CA SER A 187 -1.30 20.70 -7.34
C SER A 187 -1.97 20.03 -6.13
N ASN A 188 -3.08 19.32 -6.32
CA ASN A 188 -3.77 18.58 -5.28
C ASN A 188 -3.58 17.07 -5.46
N ALA A 189 -3.31 16.37 -4.37
CA ALA A 189 -3.25 14.90 -4.41
C ALA A 189 -4.65 14.33 -4.70
N VAL A 190 -4.73 13.46 -5.70
CA VAL A 190 -5.95 12.75 -6.06
C VAL A 190 -6.29 11.74 -4.96
N THR A 191 -7.58 11.60 -4.64
CA THR A 191 -8.12 10.60 -3.70
C THR A 191 -9.24 9.80 -4.35
N GLY A 192 -9.49 8.58 -3.86
CA GLY A 192 -10.52 7.70 -4.39
C GLY A 192 -10.15 7.07 -5.75
N TRP A 193 -11.16 6.71 -6.52
CA TRP A 193 -10.98 6.09 -7.83
C TRP A 193 -10.62 7.10 -8.91
N LYS A 194 -9.57 6.80 -9.68
CA LYS A 194 -9.10 7.62 -10.79
C LYS A 194 -8.70 6.78 -11.99
N ASN A 195 -9.16 7.19 -13.16
CA ASN A 195 -8.65 6.69 -14.44
C ASN A 195 -7.51 7.59 -14.91
N ILE A 196 -6.35 7.01 -15.14
CA ILE A 196 -5.16 7.70 -15.64
C ILE A 196 -4.70 6.90 -16.87
N ASP A 197 -4.76 7.52 -18.05
CA ASP A 197 -4.35 6.92 -19.33
C ASP A 197 -4.99 5.54 -19.60
N GLY A 198 -6.28 5.40 -19.27
CA GLY A 198 -7.03 4.17 -19.46
C GLY A 198 -6.87 3.12 -18.35
N VAL A 199 -5.96 3.35 -17.41
CA VAL A 199 -5.73 2.47 -16.26
C VAL A 199 -6.47 2.97 -15.03
N GLN A 200 -7.11 2.08 -14.29
CA GLN A 200 -7.80 2.41 -13.05
C GLN A 200 -6.86 2.33 -11.87
N TYR A 201 -6.95 3.31 -10.97
CA TYR A 201 -6.21 3.37 -9.71
C TYR A 201 -7.14 3.75 -8.57
N TYR A 202 -6.77 3.39 -7.37
CA TYR A 202 -7.41 3.85 -6.15
C TYR A 202 -6.38 4.51 -5.25
N PHE A 203 -6.69 5.73 -4.80
CA PHE A 203 -5.89 6.50 -3.87
C PHE A 203 -6.58 6.57 -2.51
N ASN A 204 -5.82 6.45 -1.44
CA ASN A 204 -6.30 6.56 -0.07
C ASN A 204 -6.77 7.99 0.25
N GLU A 205 -7.35 8.20 1.44
CA GLU A 205 -7.76 9.53 1.89
C GLU A 205 -6.58 10.48 2.08
N ASP A 206 -5.37 9.95 2.37
CA ASP A 206 -4.12 10.72 2.43
C ASP A 206 -3.52 11.03 1.05
N GLY A 207 -4.17 10.65 -0.04
CA GLY A 207 -3.71 10.80 -1.41
C GLY A 207 -2.70 9.74 -1.86
N SER A 208 -2.21 8.88 -0.98
CA SER A 208 -1.28 7.81 -1.38
C SER A 208 -1.98 6.73 -2.21
N LEU A 209 -1.24 6.14 -3.16
CA LEU A 209 -1.74 5.03 -3.95
C LEU A 209 -2.07 3.84 -3.04
N GLY A 210 -3.35 3.47 -2.98
CA GLY A 210 -3.89 2.38 -2.17
C GLY A 210 -4.31 1.16 -3.00
N SER A 211 -3.74 1.01 -4.21
CA SER A 211 -4.08 -0.09 -5.10
C SER A 211 -2.89 -0.64 -5.86
N SER A 212 -3.04 -1.87 -6.35
CA SER A 212 -2.07 -2.53 -7.25
C SER A 212 -2.77 -3.07 -8.48
N LEU A 213 -2.07 -3.09 -9.60
CA LEU A 213 -2.55 -3.73 -10.82
C LEU A 213 -2.33 -5.24 -10.74
N VAL A 214 -3.33 -5.99 -11.17
CA VAL A 214 -3.34 -7.45 -11.21
C VAL A 214 -3.78 -7.88 -12.61
N ILE A 215 -3.01 -8.73 -13.26
CA ILE A 215 -3.47 -9.41 -14.48
C ILE A 215 -4.06 -10.76 -14.12
N ASP A 216 -4.96 -11.28 -14.97
CA ASP A 216 -5.37 -12.67 -14.85
C ASP A 216 -5.14 -13.43 -16.15
N VAL A 217 -4.58 -14.63 -16.00
CA VAL A 217 -4.06 -15.40 -17.13
C VAL A 217 -4.44 -16.88 -17.06
N SER A 218 -4.49 -17.48 -18.23
CA SER A 218 -4.75 -18.90 -18.42
C SER A 218 -3.96 -19.44 -19.62
N ARG A 219 -4.18 -20.68 -20.00
CA ARG A 219 -3.61 -21.26 -21.23
C ARG A 219 -3.89 -20.44 -22.51
N TYR A 220 -4.94 -19.63 -22.51
CA TYR A 220 -5.31 -18.82 -23.68
C TYR A 220 -4.36 -17.65 -23.94
N ASN A 221 -3.58 -17.24 -22.96
CA ASN A 221 -2.54 -16.22 -23.14
C ASN A 221 -1.24 -16.79 -23.76
N GLY A 222 -1.19 -18.11 -24.02
CA GLY A 222 -0.04 -18.76 -24.62
C GLY A 222 1.18 -18.80 -23.70
N SER A 223 2.36 -18.69 -24.27
CA SER A 223 3.61 -18.55 -23.53
C SER A 223 3.78 -17.11 -23.09
N ILE A 224 4.15 -16.89 -21.83
CA ILE A 224 4.30 -15.57 -21.21
C ILE A 224 5.76 -15.37 -20.84
N ASP A 225 6.32 -14.23 -21.24
CA ASP A 225 7.60 -13.74 -20.74
C ASP A 225 7.37 -12.97 -19.44
N TRP A 226 7.48 -13.66 -18.30
CA TRP A 226 7.19 -13.11 -16.99
C TRP A 226 8.19 -12.04 -16.55
N ASP A 227 9.42 -12.06 -17.04
CA ASP A 227 10.41 -11.01 -16.75
C ASP A 227 9.99 -9.68 -17.42
N SER A 228 9.52 -9.74 -18.68
CA SER A 228 8.96 -8.58 -19.37
C SER A 228 7.67 -8.09 -18.71
N VAL A 229 6.80 -8.99 -18.22
CA VAL A 229 5.59 -8.65 -17.45
C VAL A 229 5.98 -7.89 -16.19
N LYS A 230 6.94 -8.41 -15.43
CA LYS A 230 7.46 -7.76 -14.22
C LYS A 230 8.07 -6.40 -14.50
N ALA A 231 8.89 -6.30 -15.54
CA ALA A 231 9.51 -5.04 -15.96
C ALA A 231 8.49 -3.98 -16.43
N SER A 232 7.27 -4.39 -16.82
CA SER A 232 6.16 -3.48 -17.13
C SER A 232 5.46 -2.91 -15.89
N GLY A 233 5.91 -3.23 -14.67
CA GLY A 233 5.29 -2.77 -13.42
C GLY A 233 4.17 -3.66 -12.89
N ILE A 234 3.90 -4.80 -13.52
CA ILE A 234 2.92 -5.77 -13.03
C ILE A 234 3.57 -6.62 -11.93
N ASN A 235 3.06 -6.46 -10.72
CA ASN A 235 3.59 -7.15 -9.53
C ASN A 235 2.68 -8.28 -9.04
N TYR A 236 1.48 -8.43 -9.61
CA TYR A 236 0.47 -9.36 -9.14
C TYR A 236 -0.24 -10.04 -10.31
N ALA A 237 -0.53 -11.34 -10.18
CA ALA A 237 -1.26 -12.11 -11.17
C ALA A 237 -2.19 -13.15 -10.54
N MET A 238 -3.39 -13.32 -11.13
CA MET A 238 -4.30 -14.43 -10.86
C MET A 238 -4.12 -15.48 -11.95
N ILE A 239 -3.80 -16.71 -11.60
CA ILE A 239 -3.46 -17.76 -12.56
C ILE A 239 -4.53 -18.84 -12.53
N ARG A 240 -5.10 -19.18 -13.68
CA ARG A 240 -6.13 -20.22 -13.75
C ARG A 240 -5.57 -21.59 -13.41
N VAL A 241 -6.11 -22.21 -12.35
CA VAL A 241 -5.83 -23.60 -12.03
C VAL A 241 -6.53 -24.53 -13.00
N GLY A 242 -7.77 -24.22 -13.35
CA GLY A 242 -8.58 -25.07 -14.19
C GLY A 242 -10.04 -24.68 -14.18
N TYR A 243 -10.88 -25.63 -14.52
CA TYR A 243 -12.32 -25.43 -14.60
C TYR A 243 -13.08 -26.72 -14.36
N ARG A 244 -14.37 -26.60 -14.04
CA ARG A 244 -15.32 -27.72 -14.15
C ARG A 244 -16.00 -27.64 -15.52
N GLY A 245 -15.97 -28.75 -16.27
CA GLY A 245 -16.62 -28.85 -17.57
C GLY A 245 -18.13 -28.62 -17.45
N TYR A 246 -18.67 -27.76 -18.31
CA TYR A 246 -20.08 -27.35 -18.23
C TYR A 246 -21.06 -28.43 -18.71
N GLU A 247 -20.60 -29.43 -19.45
CA GLU A 247 -21.37 -30.61 -19.88
C GLU A 247 -21.00 -31.85 -19.05
N THR A 248 -19.71 -32.12 -18.88
CA THR A 248 -19.20 -33.35 -18.27
C THR A 248 -19.12 -33.34 -16.76
N ALA A 249 -19.13 -32.13 -16.15
CA ALA A 249 -18.89 -31.91 -14.73
C ALA A 249 -17.50 -32.34 -14.22
N ASN A 250 -16.58 -32.74 -15.11
CA ASN A 250 -15.23 -33.11 -14.75
C ASN A 250 -14.40 -31.90 -14.35
N LEU A 251 -13.53 -32.07 -13.35
CA LEU A 251 -12.48 -31.12 -13.05
C LEU A 251 -11.31 -31.28 -14.03
N VAL A 252 -10.92 -30.21 -14.68
CA VAL A 252 -9.88 -30.16 -15.69
C VAL A 252 -8.81 -29.18 -15.26
N LEU A 253 -7.56 -29.65 -15.19
CA LEU A 253 -6.41 -28.80 -14.88
C LEU A 253 -6.02 -28.00 -16.13
N ASP A 254 -5.83 -26.69 -16.01
CA ASP A 254 -5.23 -25.88 -17.06
C ASP A 254 -3.80 -26.35 -17.33
N ASN A 255 -3.50 -26.67 -18.57
CA ASN A 255 -2.23 -27.29 -18.94
C ASN A 255 -1.02 -26.35 -18.81
N ARG A 256 -1.25 -25.03 -18.66
CA ARG A 256 -0.20 -24.04 -18.38
C ARG A 256 -0.15 -23.56 -16.93
N PHE A 257 -1.00 -24.08 -16.06
CA PHE A 257 -1.05 -23.63 -14.68
C PHE A 257 0.31 -23.68 -13.99
N HIS A 258 0.95 -24.84 -13.97
CA HIS A 258 2.22 -25.05 -13.28
C HIS A 258 3.37 -24.26 -13.92
N GLU A 259 3.37 -24.10 -15.24
CA GLU A 259 4.33 -23.28 -15.98
C GLU A 259 4.20 -21.82 -15.58
N ASN A 260 2.99 -21.24 -15.69
CA ASN A 260 2.72 -19.85 -15.36
C ASN A 260 3.01 -19.56 -13.88
N MET A 261 2.59 -20.46 -12.98
CA MET A 261 2.80 -20.29 -11.54
C MET A 261 4.30 -20.23 -11.20
N SER A 262 5.08 -21.19 -11.70
CA SER A 262 6.51 -21.28 -11.42
C SER A 262 7.29 -20.10 -12.01
N GLN A 263 6.98 -19.71 -13.26
CA GLN A 263 7.68 -18.62 -13.94
C GLN A 263 7.31 -17.25 -13.37
N ALA A 264 6.03 -17.02 -13.04
CA ALA A 264 5.60 -15.78 -12.40
C ALA A 264 6.30 -15.56 -11.05
N ILE A 265 6.35 -16.60 -10.21
CA ILE A 265 7.04 -16.55 -8.91
C ILE A 265 8.54 -16.31 -9.10
N ALA A 266 9.18 -17.00 -10.06
CA ALA A 266 10.60 -16.84 -10.35
C ALA A 266 10.94 -15.40 -10.81
N ALA A 267 10.06 -14.76 -11.59
CA ALA A 267 10.18 -13.35 -11.99
C ALA A 267 9.83 -12.35 -10.86
N GLY A 268 9.45 -12.82 -9.68
CA GLY A 268 9.07 -11.98 -8.54
C GLY A 268 7.67 -11.36 -8.65
N VAL A 269 6.79 -11.95 -9.47
CA VAL A 269 5.36 -11.62 -9.51
C VAL A 269 4.64 -12.41 -8.40
N LYS A 270 3.90 -11.72 -7.56
CA LYS A 270 3.09 -12.32 -6.50
C LYS A 270 1.81 -12.90 -7.11
N VAL A 271 1.45 -14.11 -6.71
CA VAL A 271 0.41 -14.87 -7.39
C VAL A 271 -0.76 -15.26 -6.48
N GLY A 272 -1.93 -15.30 -7.07
CA GLY A 272 -3.11 -16.02 -6.62
C GLY A 272 -3.57 -16.98 -7.70
N ALA A 273 -4.70 -17.62 -7.48
CA ALA A 273 -5.21 -18.58 -8.45
C ALA A 273 -6.73 -18.55 -8.54
N TYR A 274 -7.27 -19.00 -9.68
CA TYR A 274 -8.71 -19.11 -9.84
C TYR A 274 -9.14 -20.41 -10.55
N ILE A 275 -10.36 -20.81 -10.26
CA ILE A 275 -11.02 -21.95 -10.93
C ILE A 275 -12.37 -21.49 -11.48
N VAL A 276 -12.64 -21.81 -12.76
CA VAL A 276 -13.95 -21.52 -13.37
C VAL A 276 -14.94 -22.57 -12.91
N THR A 277 -15.95 -22.13 -12.18
CA THR A 277 -16.94 -23.04 -11.60
C THR A 277 -18.07 -23.36 -12.55
N GLN A 278 -18.52 -24.59 -12.49
CA GLN A 278 -19.81 -25.05 -12.97
C GLN A 278 -20.48 -25.95 -11.92
N ALA A 279 -20.10 -25.76 -10.65
CA ALA A 279 -20.74 -26.48 -9.54
C ALA A 279 -22.21 -26.11 -9.41
N VAL A 280 -23.04 -27.13 -9.18
CA VAL A 280 -24.50 -26.99 -8.98
C VAL A 280 -24.94 -27.24 -7.53
N ASN A 281 -24.03 -27.65 -6.67
CA ASN A 281 -24.28 -27.90 -5.25
C ASN A 281 -23.00 -27.70 -4.41
N THR A 282 -23.15 -27.72 -3.10
CA THR A 282 -22.05 -27.47 -2.15
C THR A 282 -20.99 -28.56 -2.17
N THR A 283 -21.34 -29.82 -2.48
CA THR A 283 -20.38 -30.92 -2.59
C THR A 283 -19.39 -30.68 -3.73
N GLU A 284 -19.90 -30.28 -4.90
CA GLU A 284 -19.05 -29.94 -6.05
C GLU A 284 -18.19 -28.70 -5.76
N ALA A 285 -18.72 -27.72 -5.01
CA ALA A 285 -17.95 -26.56 -4.59
C ALA A 285 -16.77 -26.93 -3.68
N VAL A 286 -16.97 -27.88 -2.75
CA VAL A 286 -15.90 -28.41 -1.89
C VAL A 286 -14.87 -29.18 -2.73
N GLU A 287 -15.30 -29.92 -3.75
CA GLU A 287 -14.39 -30.60 -4.68
C GLU A 287 -13.53 -29.60 -5.47
N GLU A 288 -14.13 -28.50 -5.97
CA GLU A 288 -13.41 -27.42 -6.66
C GLU A 288 -12.42 -26.71 -5.73
N ALA A 289 -12.83 -26.40 -4.50
CA ALA A 289 -11.96 -25.82 -3.49
C ALA A 289 -10.78 -26.73 -3.13
N SER A 290 -11.05 -28.03 -2.95
CA SER A 290 -10.00 -29.02 -2.68
C SER A 290 -9.03 -29.16 -3.86
N PHE A 291 -9.55 -29.09 -5.09
CA PHE A 291 -8.76 -29.14 -6.31
C PHE A 291 -7.79 -27.95 -6.44
N ILE A 292 -8.29 -26.72 -6.26
CA ILE A 292 -7.45 -25.51 -6.34
C ILE A 292 -6.43 -25.47 -5.20
N VAL A 293 -6.82 -25.80 -3.97
CA VAL A 293 -5.91 -25.88 -2.80
C VAL A 293 -4.79 -26.90 -3.05
N SER A 294 -5.13 -28.09 -3.54
CA SER A 294 -4.16 -29.13 -3.87
C SER A 294 -3.19 -28.70 -4.97
N ALA A 295 -3.69 -28.05 -6.03
CA ALA A 295 -2.87 -27.56 -7.13
C ALA A 295 -1.93 -26.43 -6.69
N CYS A 296 -2.35 -25.59 -5.75
CA CYS A 296 -1.56 -24.49 -5.20
C CYS A 296 -0.58 -24.92 -4.09
N SER A 297 -0.69 -26.14 -3.61
CA SER A 297 0.20 -26.66 -2.57
C SER A 297 1.66 -26.65 -3.04
N GLY A 298 2.53 -26.09 -2.24
CA GLY A 298 3.97 -25.95 -2.57
C GLY A 298 4.35 -24.65 -3.29
N TYR A 299 3.38 -23.81 -3.65
CA TYR A 299 3.64 -22.45 -4.16
C TYR A 299 3.45 -21.40 -3.08
N ASN A 300 4.20 -20.32 -3.16
CA ASN A 300 4.03 -19.14 -2.30
C ASN A 300 2.86 -18.28 -2.80
N ILE A 301 1.66 -18.57 -2.33
CA ILE A 301 0.44 -17.87 -2.69
C ILE A 301 0.32 -16.58 -1.86
N SER A 302 0.23 -15.45 -2.52
CA SER A 302 0.18 -14.10 -1.90
C SER A 302 -1.16 -13.39 -2.08
N LEU A 303 -1.97 -13.82 -3.06
CA LEU A 303 -3.31 -13.32 -3.33
C LEU A 303 -4.34 -14.40 -3.00
N PRO A 304 -5.64 -14.05 -2.94
CA PRO A 304 -6.70 -15.02 -2.68
C PRO A 304 -6.79 -16.15 -3.73
N LEU A 305 -7.45 -17.24 -3.34
CA LEU A 305 -7.93 -18.25 -4.28
C LEU A 305 -9.38 -17.93 -4.67
N ALA A 306 -9.64 -17.83 -5.97
CA ALA A 306 -10.92 -17.38 -6.49
C ALA A 306 -11.79 -18.50 -7.04
N ILE A 307 -13.08 -18.44 -6.72
CA ILE A 307 -14.13 -19.12 -7.47
C ILE A 307 -14.65 -18.16 -8.53
N ASP A 308 -14.51 -18.51 -9.79
CA ASP A 308 -14.94 -17.71 -10.93
C ASP A 308 -16.34 -18.16 -11.38
N VAL A 309 -17.31 -17.26 -11.15
CA VAL A 309 -18.74 -17.50 -11.37
C VAL A 309 -19.22 -16.70 -12.55
N GLU A 310 -19.24 -17.33 -13.71
CA GLU A 310 -19.69 -16.71 -14.96
C GLU A 310 -20.46 -17.70 -15.85
N SER A 311 -21.08 -17.16 -16.92
CA SER A 311 -21.83 -17.95 -17.88
C SER A 311 -20.94 -18.87 -18.71
N ALA A 312 -21.36 -20.08 -18.95
CA ALA A 312 -20.68 -21.05 -19.79
C ALA A 312 -21.57 -21.55 -20.92
N GLY A 313 -20.95 -22.00 -22.03
CA GLY A 313 -21.66 -22.58 -23.12
C GLY A 313 -22.77 -21.70 -23.71
N ASN A 314 -22.54 -20.39 -23.80
CA ASN A 314 -23.54 -19.39 -24.26
C ASN A 314 -24.82 -19.41 -23.41
N GLY A 315 -24.70 -19.57 -22.06
CA GLY A 315 -25.83 -19.61 -21.15
C GLY A 315 -26.49 -21.00 -21.01
N SER A 316 -25.91 -22.03 -21.61
CA SER A 316 -26.41 -23.40 -21.52
C SER A 316 -25.73 -24.21 -20.39
N GLY A 317 -24.66 -23.65 -19.77
CA GLY A 317 -23.90 -24.31 -18.74
C GLY A 317 -24.75 -24.79 -17.56
N ARG A 318 -24.30 -25.86 -16.92
CA ARG A 318 -25.01 -26.45 -15.76
C ARG A 318 -25.11 -25.45 -14.59
N GLY A 319 -24.06 -24.67 -14.38
CA GLY A 319 -24.01 -23.59 -13.39
C GLY A 319 -24.92 -22.39 -13.72
N ASP A 320 -25.27 -22.16 -14.99
CA ASP A 320 -26.17 -21.07 -15.41
C ASP A 320 -27.62 -21.29 -14.94
N LYS A 321 -28.01 -22.55 -14.74
CA LYS A 321 -29.41 -22.97 -14.52
C LYS A 321 -29.81 -23.05 -13.04
N ILE A 322 -28.86 -22.95 -12.11
CA ILE A 322 -29.16 -23.04 -10.69
C ILE A 322 -29.76 -21.75 -10.13
N LEU A 323 -30.52 -21.88 -9.04
CA LEU A 323 -31.13 -20.75 -8.36
C LEU A 323 -30.05 -19.86 -7.71
N SER A 324 -30.36 -18.57 -7.49
CA SER A 324 -29.47 -17.63 -6.80
C SER A 324 -29.10 -18.11 -5.39
N SER A 325 -30.02 -18.74 -4.67
CA SER A 325 -29.76 -19.33 -3.33
C SER A 325 -28.74 -20.47 -3.41
N GLN A 326 -28.86 -21.34 -4.41
CA GLN A 326 -27.93 -22.45 -4.62
C GLN A 326 -26.54 -21.94 -5.01
N ARG A 327 -26.45 -20.96 -5.91
CA ARG A 327 -25.19 -20.34 -6.30
C ARG A 327 -24.50 -19.66 -5.14
N THR A 328 -25.25 -18.94 -4.29
CA THR A 328 -24.69 -18.34 -3.07
C THR A 328 -24.17 -19.41 -2.12
N ALA A 329 -24.88 -20.54 -1.97
CA ALA A 329 -24.41 -21.67 -1.16
C ALA A 329 -23.14 -22.33 -1.73
N VAL A 330 -23.03 -22.47 -3.07
CA VAL A 330 -21.84 -22.94 -3.77
C VAL A 330 -20.63 -22.04 -3.45
N VAL A 331 -20.80 -20.72 -3.62
CA VAL A 331 -19.70 -19.75 -3.34
C VAL A 331 -19.28 -19.83 -1.88
N ASN A 332 -20.22 -19.88 -0.93
CA ASN A 332 -19.90 -19.92 0.49
C ASN A 332 -19.22 -21.24 0.90
N ALA A 333 -19.64 -22.37 0.32
CA ALA A 333 -18.98 -23.67 0.58
C ALA A 333 -17.55 -23.73 0.05
N PHE A 334 -17.31 -23.16 -1.14
CA PHE A 334 -15.96 -22.97 -1.68
C PHE A 334 -15.12 -22.10 -0.75
N ALA A 335 -15.64 -20.92 -0.40
CA ALA A 335 -14.91 -19.95 0.43
C ALA A 335 -14.56 -20.54 1.81
N GLN A 336 -15.51 -21.23 2.46
CA GLN A 336 -15.28 -21.87 3.73
C GLN A 336 -14.17 -22.95 3.64
N THR A 337 -14.18 -23.76 2.58
CA THR A 337 -13.19 -24.81 2.38
C THR A 337 -11.79 -24.22 2.14
N VAL A 338 -11.67 -23.19 1.30
CA VAL A 338 -10.41 -22.49 1.03
C VAL A 338 -9.87 -21.85 2.31
N ASN A 339 -10.72 -21.15 3.07
CA ASN A 339 -10.33 -20.50 4.32
C ASN A 339 -9.88 -21.52 5.38
N ASN A 340 -10.55 -22.66 5.49
CA ASN A 340 -10.18 -23.73 6.41
C ASN A 340 -8.81 -24.36 6.07
N CYS A 341 -8.36 -24.22 4.82
CA CYS A 341 -7.03 -24.65 4.37
C CYS A 341 -5.95 -23.56 4.52
N GLY A 342 -6.27 -22.43 5.15
CA GLY A 342 -5.32 -21.35 5.44
C GLY A 342 -5.12 -20.35 4.30
N TYR A 343 -5.94 -20.37 3.26
CA TYR A 343 -5.93 -19.37 2.19
C TYR A 343 -7.10 -18.39 2.34
N SER A 344 -6.99 -17.22 1.77
CA SER A 344 -8.13 -16.31 1.63
C SER A 344 -8.93 -16.64 0.39
N ALA A 345 -10.25 -16.60 0.47
CA ALA A 345 -11.14 -16.83 -0.65
C ALA A 345 -11.70 -15.52 -1.23
N VAL A 346 -11.96 -15.51 -2.55
CA VAL A 346 -12.66 -14.43 -3.22
C VAL A 346 -13.60 -15.01 -4.29
N VAL A 347 -14.76 -14.39 -4.51
CA VAL A 347 -15.63 -14.71 -5.63
C VAL A 347 -15.43 -13.71 -6.76
N TYR A 348 -15.13 -14.23 -7.96
CA TYR A 348 -15.19 -13.42 -9.18
C TYR A 348 -16.56 -13.58 -9.82
N ALA A 349 -17.16 -12.44 -10.17
CA ALA A 349 -18.36 -12.38 -11.01
C ALA A 349 -18.51 -10.98 -11.61
N ASN A 350 -19.24 -10.88 -12.73
CA ASN A 350 -19.62 -9.58 -13.26
C ASN A 350 -20.75 -8.94 -12.44
N LYS A 351 -20.96 -7.63 -12.66
CA LYS A 351 -21.98 -6.84 -11.96
C LYS A 351 -23.39 -7.43 -12.06
N ASP A 352 -23.78 -7.96 -13.25
CA ASP A 352 -25.12 -8.55 -13.42
C ASP A 352 -25.31 -9.78 -12.54
N TRP A 353 -24.31 -10.66 -12.51
CA TRP A 353 -24.36 -11.87 -11.69
C TRP A 353 -24.36 -11.55 -10.19
N MET A 354 -23.60 -10.57 -9.77
CA MET A 354 -23.62 -10.10 -8.37
C MET A 354 -25.00 -9.56 -7.97
N ASN A 355 -25.65 -8.78 -8.84
CA ASN A 355 -26.92 -8.15 -8.52
C ASN A 355 -28.14 -9.09 -8.67
N ASN A 356 -28.10 -9.99 -9.67
CA ASN A 356 -29.31 -10.68 -10.13
C ASN A 356 -29.22 -12.21 -10.01
N ARG A 357 -28.02 -12.76 -9.87
CA ARG A 357 -27.79 -14.21 -9.90
C ARG A 357 -27.28 -14.79 -8.59
N MET A 358 -26.95 -13.94 -7.61
CA MET A 358 -26.51 -14.31 -6.27
C MET A 358 -27.18 -13.40 -5.23
N TYR A 359 -27.22 -13.83 -3.99
CA TYR A 359 -27.57 -12.97 -2.86
C TYR A 359 -26.28 -12.33 -2.34
N ALA A 360 -25.86 -11.22 -2.94
CA ALA A 360 -24.59 -10.57 -2.67
C ALA A 360 -24.35 -10.27 -1.17
N GLY A 361 -25.40 -9.87 -0.44
CA GLY A 361 -25.32 -9.63 1.01
C GLY A 361 -25.10 -10.88 1.87
N ASN A 362 -25.23 -12.08 1.28
CA ASN A 362 -25.05 -13.36 1.98
C ASN A 362 -23.74 -14.06 1.57
N ILE A 363 -22.91 -13.42 0.75
CA ILE A 363 -21.59 -13.94 0.34
C ILE A 363 -20.61 -13.77 1.51
N SER A 364 -19.92 -14.84 1.88
CA SER A 364 -19.04 -14.90 3.05
C SER A 364 -17.57 -14.58 2.75
N CYS A 365 -17.22 -14.22 1.51
CA CYS A 365 -15.89 -13.86 1.10
C CYS A 365 -15.87 -12.51 0.38
N SER A 366 -14.68 -11.99 0.10
CA SER A 366 -14.51 -10.77 -0.67
C SER A 366 -14.94 -10.95 -2.14
N VAL A 367 -15.15 -9.85 -2.84
CA VAL A 367 -15.60 -9.85 -4.23
C VAL A 367 -14.50 -9.32 -5.15
N TRP A 368 -14.23 -10.05 -6.22
CA TRP A 368 -13.50 -9.63 -7.40
C TRP A 368 -14.53 -9.35 -8.49
N LEU A 369 -14.85 -8.08 -8.66
CA LEU A 369 -15.90 -7.62 -9.56
C LEU A 369 -15.38 -7.51 -10.99
N ALA A 370 -16.13 -7.98 -11.98
CA ALA A 370 -15.89 -7.65 -13.39
C ALA A 370 -16.91 -6.61 -13.88
N GLN A 371 -16.38 -5.50 -14.37
CA GLN A 371 -17.17 -4.48 -15.05
C GLN A 371 -16.25 -3.62 -15.93
N TYR A 372 -16.29 -3.81 -17.25
CA TYR A 372 -15.41 -3.13 -18.23
C TYR A 372 -15.92 -1.73 -18.54
N ARG A 373 -15.54 -0.77 -17.70
CA ARG A 373 -15.94 0.64 -17.81
C ARG A 373 -14.86 1.55 -17.22
N SER A 374 -14.92 2.83 -17.60
CA SER A 374 -14.06 3.88 -17.01
C SER A 374 -14.43 4.22 -15.56
N GLN A 375 -15.64 3.88 -15.10
CA GLN A 375 -16.09 4.07 -13.73
C GLN A 375 -16.88 2.85 -13.27
N CYS A 376 -16.59 2.37 -12.07
CA CYS A 376 -17.37 1.31 -11.45
C CYS A 376 -18.74 1.85 -11.01
N THR A 377 -19.80 1.15 -11.41
CA THR A 377 -21.18 1.49 -11.04
C THR A 377 -21.83 0.43 -10.13
N TYR A 378 -21.05 -0.54 -9.66
CA TYR A 378 -21.50 -1.49 -8.65
C TYR A 378 -21.46 -0.82 -7.28
N THR A 379 -22.53 -0.95 -6.51
CA THR A 379 -22.67 -0.29 -5.20
C THR A 379 -22.33 -1.20 -4.01
N GLY A 380 -22.11 -2.50 -4.25
CA GLY A 380 -21.69 -3.44 -3.22
C GLY A 380 -20.18 -3.33 -2.92
N HIS A 381 -19.76 -3.97 -1.85
CA HIS A 381 -18.35 -4.03 -1.49
C HIS A 381 -17.58 -4.97 -2.42
N PHE A 382 -16.36 -4.57 -2.82
CA PHE A 382 -15.41 -5.38 -3.55
C PHE A 382 -13.98 -4.98 -3.18
N SER A 383 -13.05 -5.92 -3.24
CA SER A 383 -11.63 -5.68 -3.02
C SER A 383 -10.83 -5.59 -4.31
N MET A 384 -11.34 -6.21 -5.40
CA MET A 384 -10.69 -6.22 -6.69
C MET A 384 -11.71 -5.91 -7.79
N TRP A 385 -11.32 -5.10 -8.77
CA TRP A 385 -12.16 -4.74 -9.89
C TRP A 385 -11.42 -4.99 -11.21
N GLN A 386 -11.89 -5.97 -11.99
CA GLN A 386 -11.46 -6.20 -13.37
C GLN A 386 -12.17 -5.18 -14.26
N PHE A 387 -11.39 -4.17 -14.69
CA PHE A 387 -11.94 -3.01 -15.41
C PHE A 387 -11.81 -3.13 -16.92
N THR A 388 -11.01 -4.07 -17.42
CA THR A 388 -10.81 -4.31 -18.86
C THR A 388 -10.39 -5.75 -19.14
N ASP A 389 -10.80 -6.25 -20.30
CA ASP A 389 -10.34 -7.50 -20.93
C ASP A 389 -9.42 -7.25 -22.15
N LYS A 390 -8.97 -5.99 -22.32
CA LYS A 390 -8.21 -5.52 -23.49
C LYS A 390 -6.91 -4.83 -23.15
N ALA A 391 -6.36 -5.10 -21.97
CA ALA A 391 -5.04 -4.57 -21.62
C ALA A 391 -3.95 -5.22 -22.48
N ARG A 392 -2.89 -4.47 -22.76
CA ARG A 392 -1.68 -4.98 -23.39
C ARG A 392 -0.51 -4.81 -22.43
N VAL A 393 0.16 -5.91 -22.13
CA VAL A 393 1.30 -5.96 -21.24
C VAL A 393 2.47 -6.57 -21.98
N ASN A 394 3.65 -5.97 -21.90
CA ASN A 394 4.86 -6.58 -22.49
C ASN A 394 5.08 -7.97 -21.90
N GLY A 395 5.46 -8.91 -22.74
CA GLY A 395 5.61 -10.30 -22.34
C GLY A 395 4.37 -11.18 -22.59
N ILE A 396 3.21 -10.58 -22.91
CA ILE A 396 1.98 -11.31 -23.24
C ILE A 396 1.57 -11.00 -24.69
N SER A 397 1.33 -12.05 -25.48
CA SER A 397 0.82 -11.90 -26.83
C SER A 397 -0.69 -11.66 -26.80
N GLY A 398 -1.16 -10.58 -27.46
CA GLY A 398 -2.58 -10.25 -27.52
C GLY A 398 -3.05 -9.44 -26.31
N TYR A 399 -4.32 -9.60 -25.98
CA TYR A 399 -4.95 -8.94 -24.83
C TYR A 399 -4.86 -9.79 -23.58
N VAL A 400 -4.86 -9.12 -22.45
CA VAL A 400 -4.92 -9.72 -21.11
C VAL A 400 -5.93 -8.96 -20.26
N ASP A 401 -6.60 -9.68 -19.39
CA ASP A 401 -7.50 -9.12 -18.40
C ASP A 401 -6.70 -8.37 -17.32
N MET A 402 -7.21 -7.20 -16.95
CA MET A 402 -6.54 -6.37 -15.95
C MET A 402 -7.52 -5.89 -14.89
N SER A 403 -7.08 -6.03 -13.66
CA SER A 403 -7.80 -5.63 -12.47
C SER A 403 -7.00 -4.61 -11.65
N VAL A 404 -7.71 -3.84 -10.86
CA VAL A 404 -7.15 -3.04 -9.77
C VAL A 404 -7.56 -3.67 -8.45
N TRP A 405 -6.58 -3.97 -7.62
CA TRP A 405 -6.76 -4.52 -6.27
C TRP A 405 -6.52 -3.43 -5.24
N LYS A 406 -7.57 -3.11 -4.48
CA LYS A 406 -7.55 -2.17 -3.37
C LYS A 406 -7.10 -2.89 -2.11
N HIS A 407 -6.08 -2.37 -1.42
CA HIS A 407 -5.53 -2.91 -0.17
C HIS A 407 -5.36 -1.83 0.90
#